data_306f3b6c456f1245ae8ce80bb28b2e3b
#
_entry.id   306f3b6c456f1245ae8ce80bb28b2e3b
#
_cell.length_a   1.000
_cell.length_b   1.000
_cell.length_c   1.000
_cell.angle_alpha   90.00
_cell.angle_beta   90.00
_cell.angle_gamma   90.00
#
_symmetry.space_group_name_H-M   'P 1'
#
loop_
_entity.id
_entity.type
_entity.pdbx_description
1 polymer ?
#
loop_
_entity_poly.entity_id
_entity_poly.type
_entity_poly.pdbx_seq_one_letter_code
_entity_poly.pdbx_strand_id
1 'polypeptide(L)'
;MGACGENKKKRNTEKKEISSNLKTISNLQTFATIPLQKTDIDKYSNVFSIIKDNNYAGKGFLCSIPYPDANNLLSVLITCNHVLNIDDIKSKKEIKLMLNDFNSKILKLDESRKIYISDESKYDLTMIEIKMKDGLNTKDIFEIDSEIIKEGELSDIYTNLSIQIINNSNEKDSFSNKGIIKGIDDDDIKIEHSCKIEEGESGVPILNFENSKVIGIHIGKNNANNGNLGIILLRPIEEFYKSHKYKNDISLNKNENNKIQNSKENDNNENLSEDKIDSLEKISEELNIEKNEISLVLNINNEDINKEIPFLGGFNELNDSNAKLFINDEEKSFKKYLIPKKEGLYNIKIMIYVLMNDCSYLFSECNKLKSIDLTYFNTENVTNMSYMFYGCSELNNLDLSSLNTKNVTNMSFMLKGCSNLCDINLKNFDTKKVNYMIGMFSDCSKLKNIDLSSFDTSNVTYMNYFFCRCFDLINLDLTSLNTQRVINMSSMFSGCTKLSIINLSSFNTKNVIYMNSMFSDCSNLENIDLSFLNTENVMNMSYMFSGCSKLSNIDLSLFNTNKITNMSFMFFDCLSLINIDLSTLDPKKVSNIRNMFSGCDNLKTIKINKNSFDKKKSKLKSNVTLIY
;
A
#
# COMPACT_ATOMS: atom_id res chain seq x y z
N MET A 1 -7.16 -29.63 -28.23
CA MET A 1 -7.85 -29.86 -26.94
C MET A 1 -7.05 -30.80 -26.02
N GLY A 2 -5.76 -30.63 -25.87
CA GLY A 2 -4.88 -31.53 -25.09
C GLY A 2 -4.08 -30.88 -23.97
N ALA A 3 -3.88 -29.59 -24.01
CA ALA A 3 -2.96 -28.90 -23.08
C ALA A 3 -3.62 -28.36 -21.78
N CYS A 4 -4.93 -28.26 -21.71
CA CYS A 4 -5.65 -27.72 -20.54
C CYS A 4 -6.00 -28.78 -19.48
N GLY A 5 -5.87 -30.06 -19.79
CA GLY A 5 -6.18 -31.18 -18.88
C GLY A 5 -5.03 -31.62 -17.97
N GLU A 6 -3.80 -31.43 -18.42
CA GLU A 6 -2.61 -31.85 -17.66
C GLU A 6 -2.25 -30.86 -16.52
N ASN A 7 -2.49 -29.56 -16.71
CA ASN A 7 -2.25 -28.57 -15.66
C ASN A 7 -3.24 -28.65 -14.49
N LYS A 8 -4.49 -29.07 -14.74
CA LYS A 8 -5.45 -29.32 -13.65
C LYS A 8 -5.13 -30.58 -12.84
N LYS A 9 -4.57 -31.62 -13.48
CA LYS A 9 -4.15 -32.84 -12.75
C LYS A 9 -2.89 -32.61 -11.92
N LYS A 10 -1.92 -31.80 -12.37
CA LYS A 10 -0.75 -31.41 -11.59
C LYS A 10 -1.13 -30.55 -10.37
N ARG A 11 -1.99 -29.54 -10.56
CA ARG A 11 -2.51 -28.73 -9.44
C ARG A 11 -3.29 -29.55 -8.40
N ASN A 12 -4.05 -30.56 -8.82
CA ASN A 12 -4.80 -31.41 -7.87
C ASN A 12 -3.93 -32.43 -7.13
N THR A 13 -2.78 -32.82 -7.69
CA THR A 13 -1.82 -33.69 -6.99
C THR A 13 -1.01 -32.88 -5.96
N GLU A 14 -0.63 -31.66 -6.29
CA GLU A 14 0.02 -30.74 -5.34
C GLU A 14 -0.92 -30.31 -4.20
N LYS A 15 -2.21 -30.04 -4.49
CA LYS A 15 -3.23 -29.77 -3.44
C LYS A 15 -3.43 -30.97 -2.49
N LYS A 16 -3.31 -32.22 -2.97
CA LYS A 16 -3.38 -33.41 -2.10
C LYS A 16 -2.12 -33.62 -1.24
N GLU A 17 -0.94 -33.28 -1.75
CA GLU A 17 0.29 -33.31 -0.95
C GLU A 17 0.32 -32.20 0.11
N ILE A 18 -0.19 -31.00 -0.21
CA ILE A 18 -0.36 -29.90 0.76
C ILE A 18 -1.34 -30.27 1.87
N SER A 19 -2.45 -30.93 1.54
CA SER A 19 -3.45 -31.41 2.51
C SER A 19 -2.92 -32.52 3.43
N SER A 20 -2.00 -33.37 2.96
CA SER A 20 -1.37 -34.42 3.79
C SER A 20 -0.28 -33.85 4.71
N ASN A 21 0.39 -32.78 4.30
CA ASN A 21 1.40 -32.10 5.13
C ASN A 21 0.78 -31.20 6.21
N LEU A 22 -0.44 -30.68 5.99
CA LEU A 22 -1.20 -29.92 7.00
C LEU A 22 -1.61 -30.77 8.21
N LYS A 23 -1.79 -32.08 8.07
CA LYS A 23 -2.08 -33.00 9.19
C LYS A 23 -0.90 -33.18 10.14
N THR A 24 0.33 -32.87 9.73
CA THR A 24 1.54 -32.98 10.55
C THR A 24 1.83 -31.69 11.34
N ILE A 25 1.18 -30.56 10.97
CA ILE A 25 1.35 -29.26 11.65
C ILE A 25 0.36 -29.07 12.81
N SER A 26 -0.65 -29.96 12.94
CA SER A 26 -1.65 -29.90 14.03
C SER A 26 -1.10 -30.12 15.45
N ASN A 27 0.21 -30.36 15.60
CA ASN A 27 0.89 -30.48 16.90
C ASN A 27 1.71 -29.23 17.29
N LEU A 28 1.53 -28.09 16.60
CA LEU A 28 2.17 -26.84 16.99
C LEU A 28 1.35 -26.16 18.10
N GLN A 29 2.00 -26.03 19.21
CA GLN A 29 1.71 -25.38 20.47
C GLN A 29 0.50 -24.42 20.46
N THR A 30 -0.46 -24.71 21.32
CA THR A 30 -1.46 -23.73 21.80
C THR A 30 -0.74 -22.49 22.30
N PHE A 31 -0.78 -21.40 21.53
CA PHE A 31 -0.34 -20.10 22.02
C PHE A 31 -1.20 -19.73 23.23
N ALA A 32 -0.55 -19.48 24.36
CA ALA A 32 -1.23 -19.07 25.57
C ALA A 32 -1.75 -17.64 25.43
N THR A 33 -2.89 -17.38 26.06
CA THR A 33 -3.40 -16.01 26.27
C THR A 33 -2.37 -15.24 27.10
N ILE A 34 -1.87 -14.11 26.59
CA ILE A 34 -0.90 -13.26 27.28
C ILE A 34 -1.62 -12.01 27.75
N PRO A 35 -1.58 -11.66 29.06
CA PRO A 35 -2.09 -10.39 29.55
C PRO A 35 -1.34 -9.22 28.88
N LEU A 36 -2.07 -8.20 28.46
CA LEU A 36 -1.50 -6.98 27.87
C LEU A 36 -0.78 -6.15 28.93
N GLN A 37 0.35 -5.53 28.59
CA GLN A 37 0.99 -4.57 29.49
C GLN A 37 0.16 -3.27 29.53
N LYS A 38 0.24 -2.52 30.62
CA LYS A 38 -0.57 -1.30 30.85
C LYS A 38 -0.43 -0.24 29.76
N THR A 39 0.72 -0.20 29.07
CA THR A 39 1.00 0.68 27.89
C THR A 39 0.28 0.25 26.62
N ASP A 40 -0.17 -1.01 26.55
CA ASP A 40 -0.92 -1.54 25.41
C ASP A 40 -2.43 -1.33 25.58
N ILE A 41 -2.92 -1.20 26.82
CA ILE A 41 -4.36 -1.08 27.14
C ILE A 41 -4.94 0.21 26.54
N ASP A 42 -4.20 1.33 26.51
CA ASP A 42 -4.66 2.59 25.95
C ASP A 42 -4.84 2.52 24.43
N LYS A 43 -4.07 1.71 23.72
CA LYS A 43 -4.20 1.46 22.27
C LYS A 43 -5.46 0.69 21.89
N TYR A 44 -6.00 -0.10 22.81
CA TYR A 44 -7.09 -1.05 22.55
C TYR A 44 -8.45 -0.58 23.08
N SER A 45 -8.54 0.67 23.53
CA SER A 45 -9.80 1.32 23.93
C SER A 45 -10.77 1.57 22.77
N ASN A 46 -10.42 1.15 21.55
CA ASN A 46 -11.20 1.36 20.33
C ASN A 46 -11.95 0.11 19.84
N VAL A 47 -12.03 -0.95 20.64
CA VAL A 47 -12.91 -2.11 20.43
C VAL A 47 -14.12 -1.96 21.34
N PHE A 48 -15.32 -1.97 20.76
CA PHE A 48 -16.59 -1.69 21.43
C PHE A 48 -17.51 -2.90 21.40
N SER A 49 -18.27 -3.09 22.48
CA SER A 49 -19.46 -3.93 22.43
C SER A 49 -20.62 -3.13 21.83
N ILE A 50 -21.31 -3.71 20.88
CA ILE A 50 -22.49 -3.10 20.23
C ILE A 50 -23.74 -3.64 20.91
N ILE A 51 -24.58 -2.72 21.39
CA ILE A 51 -25.83 -3.04 22.10
C ILE A 51 -27.02 -2.68 21.22
N LYS A 52 -27.88 -3.66 20.97
CA LYS A 52 -29.17 -3.52 20.25
C LYS A 52 -30.31 -3.86 21.21
N ASP A 53 -31.29 -2.98 21.32
CA ASP A 53 -32.49 -3.20 22.15
C ASP A 53 -32.19 -3.67 23.58
N ASN A 54 -31.12 -3.07 24.18
CA ASN A 54 -30.55 -3.41 25.46
C ASN A 54 -29.87 -4.80 25.56
N ASN A 55 -29.72 -5.51 24.44
CA ASN A 55 -29.03 -6.79 24.37
C ASN A 55 -27.67 -6.65 23.67
N TYR A 56 -26.70 -7.44 24.10
CA TYR A 56 -25.42 -7.56 23.42
C TYR A 56 -25.61 -8.18 22.03
N ALA A 57 -25.11 -7.53 20.98
CA ALA A 57 -25.23 -7.97 19.60
C ALA A 57 -23.91 -8.51 19.04
N GLY A 58 -22.77 -7.99 19.48
CA GLY A 58 -21.44 -8.35 19.00
C GLY A 58 -20.43 -7.23 19.24
N LYS A 59 -19.33 -7.26 18.53
CA LYS A 59 -18.23 -6.30 18.64
C LYS A 59 -18.12 -5.42 17.39
N GLY A 60 -17.42 -4.30 17.55
CA GLY A 60 -16.94 -3.45 16.47
C GLY A 60 -15.74 -2.66 16.93
N PHE A 61 -14.99 -2.10 16.00
CA PHE A 61 -13.78 -1.32 16.32
C PHE A 61 -13.68 -0.08 15.45
N LEU A 62 -12.98 0.94 15.96
CA LEU A 62 -12.67 2.14 15.20
C LEU A 62 -11.40 1.94 14.40
N CYS A 63 -11.46 2.29 13.12
CA CYS A 63 -10.35 2.18 12.21
C CYS A 63 -10.26 3.41 11.30
N SER A 64 -9.05 3.84 10.99
CA SER A 64 -8.80 4.80 9.91
C SER A 64 -8.66 4.03 8.61
N ILE A 65 -9.58 4.27 7.69
CA ILE A 65 -9.48 3.76 6.33
C ILE A 65 -9.07 4.89 5.39
N PRO A 66 -8.28 4.62 4.35
CA PRO A 66 -8.02 5.61 3.32
C PRO A 66 -9.37 5.99 2.68
N TYR A 67 -9.67 7.29 2.51
CA TYR A 67 -10.88 7.78 1.82
C TYR A 67 -10.86 9.32 1.68
N PRO A 68 -11.14 9.93 0.52
CA PRO A 68 -11.48 9.28 -0.78
C PRO A 68 -10.28 8.65 -1.48
N ASP A 69 -9.11 8.74 -0.92
CA ASP A 69 -7.85 8.19 -1.43
C ASP A 69 -6.94 7.75 -0.28
N ALA A 70 -5.77 7.18 -0.60
CA ALA A 70 -4.84 6.63 0.39
C ALA A 70 -4.26 7.67 1.37
N ASN A 71 -4.36 8.96 1.08
CA ASN A 71 -3.78 10.02 1.90
C ASN A 71 -4.78 10.67 2.85
N ASN A 72 -6.07 10.56 2.53
CA ASN A 72 -7.14 11.03 3.39
C ASN A 72 -7.66 9.87 4.23
N LEU A 73 -7.60 10.02 5.53
CA LEU A 73 -8.07 9.00 6.45
C LEU A 73 -9.48 9.33 6.93
N LEU A 74 -10.41 8.43 6.67
CA LEU A 74 -11.75 8.48 7.21
C LEU A 74 -11.83 7.56 8.43
N SER A 75 -12.23 8.12 9.56
CA SER A 75 -12.51 7.32 10.75
C SER A 75 -13.85 6.60 10.59
N VAL A 76 -13.83 5.28 10.70
CA VAL A 76 -15.03 4.43 10.58
C VAL A 76 -15.13 3.46 11.76
N LEU A 77 -16.37 3.15 12.14
CA LEU A 77 -16.70 1.97 12.93
C LEU A 77 -16.86 0.80 11.95
N ILE A 78 -16.14 -0.28 12.18
CA ILE A 78 -16.23 -1.53 11.41
C ILE A 78 -16.81 -2.62 12.31
N THR A 79 -17.81 -3.33 11.80
CA THR A 79 -18.47 -4.46 12.47
C THR A 79 -19.00 -5.46 11.44
N CYS A 80 -19.47 -6.62 11.88
CA CYS A 80 -20.14 -7.59 11.02
C CYS A 80 -21.57 -7.14 10.66
N ASN A 81 -22.06 -7.53 9.48
CA ASN A 81 -23.42 -7.22 9.03
C ASN A 81 -24.48 -7.93 9.90
N HIS A 82 -24.23 -9.18 10.32
CA HIS A 82 -25.13 -9.88 11.23
C HIS A 82 -25.18 -9.22 12.63
N VAL A 83 -24.17 -8.43 13.02
CA VAL A 83 -24.18 -7.62 14.26
C VAL A 83 -24.97 -6.34 14.06
N LEU A 84 -24.85 -5.68 12.90
CA LEU A 84 -25.50 -4.41 12.58
C LEU A 84 -25.83 -4.35 11.08
N ASN A 85 -27.05 -4.72 10.74
CA ASN A 85 -27.52 -4.84 9.36
C ASN A 85 -28.25 -3.59 8.85
N ILE A 86 -28.71 -3.66 7.59
CA ILE A 86 -29.41 -2.55 6.92
C ILE A 86 -30.73 -2.18 7.60
N ASP A 87 -31.45 -3.14 8.16
CA ASP A 87 -32.73 -2.90 8.83
C ASP A 87 -32.53 -2.21 10.19
N ASP A 88 -31.45 -2.58 10.89
CA ASP A 88 -31.04 -1.89 12.10
C ASP A 88 -30.70 -0.42 11.82
N ILE A 89 -29.99 -0.15 10.73
CA ILE A 89 -29.58 1.21 10.36
C ILE A 89 -30.76 2.05 9.89
N LYS A 90 -31.70 1.46 9.15
CA LYS A 90 -32.89 2.17 8.68
C LYS A 90 -33.91 2.41 9.80
N SER A 91 -34.06 1.46 10.72
CA SER A 91 -35.06 1.52 11.81
C SER A 91 -34.56 2.27 13.04
N LYS A 92 -33.24 2.22 13.30
CA LYS A 92 -32.63 2.80 14.49
C LYS A 92 -31.87 4.07 14.14
N LYS A 93 -32.28 5.18 14.78
CA LYS A 93 -31.53 6.45 14.63
C LYS A 93 -30.26 6.50 15.48
N GLU A 94 -30.05 5.54 16.35
CA GLU A 94 -28.98 5.53 17.34
C GLU A 94 -28.47 4.10 17.62
N ILE A 95 -27.13 3.98 17.81
CA ILE A 95 -26.47 2.75 18.25
C ILE A 95 -25.72 3.04 19.55
N LYS A 96 -25.85 2.16 20.53
CA LYS A 96 -25.08 2.25 21.77
C LYS A 96 -23.80 1.43 21.66
N LEU A 97 -22.65 2.12 21.80
CA LEU A 97 -21.30 1.54 21.83
C LEU A 97 -20.84 1.52 23.28
N MET A 98 -20.46 0.36 23.81
CA MET A 98 -19.91 0.22 25.14
C MET A 98 -18.42 -0.10 25.07
N LEU A 99 -17.61 0.70 25.75
CA LEU A 99 -16.17 0.49 25.94
C LEU A 99 -15.91 -0.51 27.07
N ASN A 100 -16.68 -0.38 28.16
CA ASN A 100 -16.66 -1.23 29.34
C ASN A 100 -18.04 -1.10 30.03
N ASP A 101 -18.25 -1.81 31.12
CA ASP A 101 -19.52 -1.85 31.84
C ASP A 101 -20.04 -0.48 32.32
N PHE A 102 -19.16 0.53 32.39
CA PHE A 102 -19.50 1.85 32.93
C PHE A 102 -19.46 2.97 31.87
N ASN A 103 -18.77 2.77 30.73
CA ASN A 103 -18.58 3.79 29.71
C ASN A 103 -19.27 3.42 28.41
N SER A 104 -20.31 4.17 28.05
CA SER A 104 -20.98 4.01 26.77
C SER A 104 -21.08 5.31 26.01
N LYS A 105 -21.11 5.19 24.68
CA LYS A 105 -21.37 6.30 23.74
C LYS A 105 -22.56 5.95 22.86
N ILE A 106 -23.32 6.96 22.48
CA ILE A 106 -24.43 6.83 21.53
C ILE A 106 -23.99 7.40 20.19
N LEU A 107 -23.96 6.55 19.18
CA LEU A 107 -23.69 6.93 17.81
C LEU A 107 -25.00 7.20 17.10
N LYS A 108 -25.27 8.47 16.73
CA LYS A 108 -26.45 8.84 15.96
C LYS A 108 -26.24 8.55 14.48
N LEU A 109 -27.18 7.84 13.88
CA LEU A 109 -27.19 7.52 12.46
C LEU A 109 -28.04 8.57 11.73
N ASP A 110 -27.38 9.51 11.06
CA ASP A 110 -28.05 10.54 10.25
C ASP A 110 -27.69 10.35 8.75
N GLU A 111 -28.52 10.90 7.87
CA GLU A 111 -28.38 10.76 6.41
C GLU A 111 -27.11 11.39 5.84
N SER A 112 -26.46 12.28 6.60
CA SER A 112 -25.19 12.92 6.21
C SER A 112 -23.96 12.01 6.40
N ARG A 113 -24.16 10.81 6.94
CA ARG A 113 -23.09 9.88 7.30
C ARG A 113 -22.85 8.88 6.17
N LYS A 114 -21.58 8.62 5.86
CA LYS A 114 -21.22 7.56 4.92
C LYS A 114 -21.39 6.20 5.60
N ILE A 115 -22.22 5.36 5.03
CA ILE A 115 -22.48 4.01 5.55
C ILE A 115 -22.38 3.03 4.39
N TYR A 116 -21.61 1.98 4.60
CA TYR A 116 -21.48 0.83 3.69
C TYR A 116 -21.94 -0.42 4.41
N ILE A 117 -22.76 -1.21 3.75
CA ILE A 117 -23.25 -2.50 4.22
C ILE A 117 -23.07 -3.46 3.05
N SER A 118 -22.27 -4.49 3.26
CA SER A 118 -22.09 -5.54 2.27
C SER A 118 -23.29 -6.47 2.23
N ASP A 119 -23.41 -7.26 1.15
CA ASP A 119 -24.22 -8.47 1.14
C ASP A 119 -23.68 -9.46 2.18
N GLU A 120 -24.55 -10.05 3.02
CA GLU A 120 -24.15 -11.03 4.03
C GLU A 120 -23.45 -12.25 3.42
N SER A 121 -23.89 -12.66 2.22
CA SER A 121 -23.29 -13.78 1.51
C SER A 121 -21.87 -13.49 1.02
N LYS A 122 -21.52 -12.20 0.86
CA LYS A 122 -20.25 -11.76 0.28
C LYS A 122 -19.20 -11.48 1.34
N TYR A 123 -19.43 -10.47 2.18
CA TYR A 123 -18.42 -10.02 3.17
C TYR A 123 -18.89 -10.04 4.61
N ASP A 124 -20.20 -10.08 4.86
CA ASP A 124 -20.77 -9.95 6.21
C ASP A 124 -20.21 -8.74 6.98
N LEU A 125 -20.21 -7.54 6.37
CA LEU A 125 -19.50 -6.38 6.90
C LEU A 125 -20.32 -5.08 6.80
N THR A 126 -20.24 -4.26 7.86
CA THR A 126 -20.80 -2.91 7.94
C THR A 126 -19.73 -1.92 8.37
N MET A 127 -19.62 -0.80 7.63
CA MET A 127 -18.76 0.34 7.95
C MET A 127 -19.59 1.61 8.10
N ILE A 128 -19.34 2.39 9.16
CA ILE A 128 -20.06 3.62 9.48
C ILE A 128 -19.06 4.74 9.76
N GLU A 129 -19.16 5.84 9.02
CA GLU A 129 -18.37 7.05 9.24
C GLU A 129 -18.52 7.60 10.67
N ILE A 130 -17.41 7.93 11.32
CA ILE A 130 -17.37 8.57 12.63
C ILE A 130 -17.02 10.05 12.46
N LYS A 131 -17.80 10.92 13.08
CA LYS A 131 -17.64 12.37 13.02
C LYS A 131 -17.15 12.92 14.37
N MET A 132 -16.44 14.03 14.37
CA MET A 132 -15.95 14.68 15.61
C MET A 132 -17.06 14.91 16.64
N LYS A 133 -18.31 15.21 16.18
CA LYS A 133 -19.47 15.41 17.06
C LYS A 133 -19.89 14.16 17.86
N ASP A 134 -19.41 12.98 17.49
CA ASP A 134 -19.75 11.72 18.18
C ASP A 134 -19.01 11.58 19.52
N GLY A 135 -18.00 12.41 19.76
CA GLY A 135 -17.25 12.43 21.01
C GLY A 135 -16.46 11.15 21.27
N LEU A 136 -16.17 10.37 20.21
CA LEU A 136 -15.29 9.22 20.25
C LEU A 136 -13.83 9.67 20.09
N ASN A 137 -12.90 9.02 20.80
CA ASN A 137 -11.49 9.34 20.67
C ASN A 137 -10.97 8.80 19.33
N THR A 138 -10.57 9.68 18.43
CA THR A 138 -10.03 9.34 17.10
C THR A 138 -8.51 9.49 17.01
N LYS A 139 -7.81 9.74 18.14
CA LYS A 139 -6.35 9.93 18.12
C LYS A 139 -5.55 8.63 18.08
N ASP A 140 -6.10 7.55 18.65
CA ASP A 140 -5.40 6.25 18.80
C ASP A 140 -6.18 5.12 18.16
N ILE A 141 -6.92 5.39 17.07
CA ILE A 141 -7.69 4.38 16.35
C ILE A 141 -6.77 3.47 15.53
N PHE A 142 -7.26 2.26 15.23
CA PHE A 142 -6.51 1.32 14.41
C PHE A 142 -6.24 1.88 13.00
N GLU A 143 -5.13 1.48 12.41
CA GLU A 143 -4.78 1.72 11.01
C GLU A 143 -4.85 0.43 10.23
N ILE A 144 -5.21 0.51 8.95
CA ILE A 144 -5.17 -0.63 8.02
C ILE A 144 -3.71 -1.00 7.73
N ASP A 145 -3.42 -2.30 7.63
CA ASP A 145 -2.14 -2.79 7.15
C ASP A 145 -1.94 -2.36 5.68
N SER A 146 -0.88 -1.61 5.40
CA SER A 146 -0.60 -1.09 4.07
C SER A 146 -0.34 -2.19 3.02
N GLU A 147 0.02 -3.40 3.45
CA GLU A 147 0.22 -4.53 2.54
C GLU A 147 -1.12 -4.99 1.91
N ILE A 148 -2.26 -4.78 2.60
CA ILE A 148 -3.60 -5.09 2.05
C ILE A 148 -3.89 -4.29 0.77
N ILE A 149 -3.37 -3.06 0.67
CA ILE A 149 -3.72 -2.12 -0.42
C ILE A 149 -2.79 -2.29 -1.62
N LYS A 150 -1.80 -3.21 -1.56
CA LYS A 150 -0.85 -3.44 -2.65
C LYS A 150 -1.37 -4.47 -3.65
N GLU A 151 -1.05 -4.25 -4.92
CA GLU A 151 -1.25 -5.25 -5.97
C GLU A 151 -0.36 -6.48 -5.71
N GLY A 152 -0.93 -7.65 -5.62
CA GLY A 152 -0.29 -8.94 -5.42
C GLY A 152 -1.29 -9.98 -4.91
N GLU A 153 -0.97 -11.26 -5.02
CA GLU A 153 -1.79 -12.31 -4.40
C GLU A 153 -1.62 -12.21 -2.88
N LEU A 154 -2.67 -11.79 -2.17
CA LEU A 154 -2.67 -11.65 -0.70
C LEU A 154 -2.36 -12.98 -0.01
N SER A 155 -2.66 -14.11 -0.66
CA SER A 155 -2.31 -15.45 -0.21
C SER A 155 -0.79 -15.61 0.00
N ASP A 156 0.03 -15.03 -0.86
CA ASP A 156 1.49 -15.11 -0.75
C ASP A 156 2.04 -14.23 0.38
N ILE A 157 1.37 -13.12 0.66
CA ILE A 157 1.78 -12.14 1.68
C ILE A 157 1.37 -12.62 3.07
N TYR A 158 0.13 -13.09 3.22
CA TYR A 158 -0.47 -13.30 4.55
C TYR A 158 -0.57 -14.77 4.98
N THR A 159 -0.41 -15.76 4.11
CA THR A 159 -0.42 -17.17 4.53
C THR A 159 0.75 -17.46 5.48
N ASN A 160 0.46 -18.05 6.63
CA ASN A 160 1.37 -18.28 7.75
C ASN A 160 1.82 -17.01 8.50
N LEU A 161 1.25 -15.84 8.22
CA LEU A 161 1.53 -14.65 8.98
C LEU A 161 1.07 -14.82 10.43
N SER A 162 1.90 -14.37 11.38
CA SER A 162 1.51 -14.28 12.78
C SER A 162 0.52 -13.14 12.97
N ILE A 163 -0.62 -13.45 13.59
CA ILE A 163 -1.70 -12.48 13.85
C ILE A 163 -2.07 -12.46 15.32
N GLN A 164 -2.70 -11.37 15.72
CA GLN A 164 -3.34 -11.26 17.03
C GLN A 164 -4.76 -10.74 16.89
N ILE A 165 -5.63 -11.22 17.77
CA ILE A 165 -7.00 -10.73 17.92
C ILE A 165 -7.14 -10.18 19.32
N ILE A 166 -7.72 -8.98 19.42
CA ILE A 166 -7.89 -8.28 20.69
C ILE A 166 -9.32 -8.44 21.13
N ASN A 167 -9.48 -8.97 22.33
CA ASN A 167 -10.75 -9.04 23.02
C ASN A 167 -10.74 -8.13 24.24
N ASN A 168 -11.69 -7.22 24.32
CA ASN A 168 -11.89 -6.34 25.45
C ASN A 168 -13.10 -6.84 26.27
N SER A 169 -12.93 -7.94 26.98
CA SER A 169 -13.94 -8.48 27.89
C SER A 169 -13.56 -8.16 29.33
N ASN A 170 -14.15 -7.09 29.91
CA ASN A 170 -14.04 -6.61 31.30
C ASN A 170 -12.70 -6.02 31.78
N GLU A 171 -12.79 -4.96 32.61
CA GLU A 171 -11.70 -4.09 33.09
C GLU A 171 -10.47 -4.77 33.72
N LYS A 172 -10.52 -6.06 33.98
CA LYS A 172 -9.41 -6.77 34.63
C LYS A 172 -8.58 -7.64 33.71
N ASP A 173 -9.09 -8.02 32.52
CA ASP A 173 -8.44 -8.99 31.67
C ASP A 173 -8.67 -8.67 30.17
N SER A 174 -8.01 -7.63 29.65
CA SER A 174 -7.88 -7.48 28.21
C SER A 174 -6.85 -8.51 27.69
N PHE A 175 -7.30 -9.47 26.88
CA PHE A 175 -6.44 -10.52 26.36
C PHE A 175 -6.20 -10.34 24.87
N SER A 176 -4.96 -10.56 24.44
CA SER A 176 -4.67 -10.77 23.03
C SER A 176 -4.50 -12.26 22.75
N ASN A 177 -5.27 -12.78 21.82
CA ASN A 177 -5.12 -14.14 21.34
C ASN A 177 -4.23 -14.14 20.10
N LYS A 178 -3.10 -14.86 20.15
CA LYS A 178 -2.17 -15.01 19.05
C LYS A 178 -2.48 -16.26 18.24
N GLY A 179 -2.24 -16.17 16.95
CA GLY A 179 -2.40 -17.27 16.02
C GLY A 179 -1.69 -16.98 14.70
N ILE A 180 -2.03 -17.77 13.69
CA ILE A 180 -1.55 -17.59 12.32
C ILE A 180 -2.72 -17.62 11.34
N ILE A 181 -2.56 -16.98 10.20
CA ILE A 181 -3.41 -17.18 9.03
C ILE A 181 -3.04 -18.53 8.42
N LYS A 182 -4.02 -19.44 8.34
CA LYS A 182 -3.83 -20.79 7.80
C LYS A 182 -4.02 -20.86 6.29
N GLY A 183 -4.86 -20.01 5.75
CA GLY A 183 -5.15 -19.92 4.34
C GLY A 183 -6.02 -18.73 4.01
N ILE A 184 -6.00 -18.34 2.76
CA ILE A 184 -6.83 -17.30 2.15
C ILE A 184 -7.56 -17.98 0.99
N ASP A 185 -8.81 -17.60 0.73
CA ASP A 185 -9.58 -18.16 -0.39
C ASP A 185 -9.06 -17.64 -1.75
N ASP A 186 -9.49 -18.30 -2.84
CA ASP A 186 -9.02 -17.98 -4.19
C ASP A 186 -9.44 -16.57 -4.67
N ASP A 187 -10.37 -15.91 -3.98
CA ASP A 187 -10.84 -14.55 -4.26
C ASP A 187 -10.16 -13.49 -3.39
N ASP A 188 -9.18 -13.88 -2.55
CA ASP A 188 -8.45 -13.02 -1.61
C ASP A 188 -9.37 -12.26 -0.62
N ILE A 189 -10.46 -12.89 -0.20
CA ILE A 189 -11.49 -12.25 0.63
C ILE A 189 -11.55 -12.86 2.02
N LYS A 190 -11.63 -14.19 2.11
CA LYS A 190 -11.82 -14.91 3.36
C LYS A 190 -10.54 -15.55 3.84
N ILE A 191 -10.27 -15.38 5.13
CA ILE A 191 -9.13 -15.99 5.79
C ILE A 191 -9.57 -17.02 6.82
N GLU A 192 -8.85 -18.14 6.88
CA GLU A 192 -8.93 -19.08 7.99
C GLU A 192 -7.76 -18.83 8.94
N HIS A 193 -8.03 -18.73 10.23
CA HIS A 193 -7.00 -18.46 11.23
C HIS A 193 -7.10 -19.35 12.47
N SER A 194 -6.00 -19.42 13.24
CA SER A 194 -5.86 -20.32 14.40
C SER A 194 -6.06 -19.64 15.77
N CYS A 195 -6.37 -18.33 15.82
CA CYS A 195 -6.62 -17.65 17.09
C CYS A 195 -7.78 -18.30 17.86
N LYS A 196 -7.65 -18.42 19.17
CA LYS A 196 -8.77 -18.86 20.01
C LYS A 196 -9.75 -17.72 20.19
N ILE A 197 -11.02 -17.93 19.88
CA ILE A 197 -12.08 -16.93 19.96
C ILE A 197 -13.29 -17.56 20.64
N GLU A 198 -13.92 -16.80 21.52
CA GLU A 198 -15.15 -17.20 22.22
C GLU A 198 -16.39 -16.91 21.39
N GLU A 199 -17.50 -17.52 21.74
CA GLU A 199 -18.78 -17.27 21.08
C GLU A 199 -19.26 -15.83 21.37
N GLY A 200 -19.76 -15.14 20.34
CA GLY A 200 -20.21 -13.74 20.45
C GLY A 200 -19.13 -12.69 20.14
N GLU A 201 -17.92 -13.08 19.77
CA GLU A 201 -16.82 -12.14 19.46
C GLU A 201 -16.71 -11.77 17.97
N SER A 202 -17.76 -11.97 17.18
CA SER A 202 -17.81 -11.46 15.81
C SER A 202 -17.68 -9.95 15.80
N GLY A 203 -16.86 -9.41 14.87
CA GLY A 203 -16.61 -7.98 14.76
C GLY A 203 -15.33 -7.49 15.42
N VAL A 204 -14.47 -8.36 15.96
CA VAL A 204 -13.16 -7.97 16.49
C VAL A 204 -12.11 -7.86 15.36
N PRO A 205 -11.14 -6.94 15.48
CA PRO A 205 -10.09 -6.78 14.47
C PRO A 205 -9.10 -7.94 14.47
N ILE A 206 -8.68 -8.36 13.29
CA ILE A 206 -7.55 -9.25 13.06
C ILE A 206 -6.35 -8.37 12.74
N LEU A 207 -5.34 -8.38 13.59
CA LEU A 207 -4.17 -7.53 13.47
C LEU A 207 -2.95 -8.35 13.03
N ASN A 208 -2.14 -7.76 12.17
CA ASN A 208 -0.78 -8.21 11.95
C ASN A 208 0.00 -8.10 13.26
N PHE A 209 0.55 -9.22 13.73
CA PHE A 209 1.25 -9.25 15.02
C PHE A 209 2.53 -8.39 15.03
N GLU A 210 3.15 -8.21 13.89
CA GLU A 210 4.43 -7.51 13.77
C GLU A 210 4.28 -5.98 13.84
N ASN A 211 3.22 -5.42 13.22
CA ASN A 211 3.03 -3.97 13.11
C ASN A 211 1.77 -3.45 13.84
N SER A 212 0.96 -4.34 14.40
CA SER A 212 -0.31 -4.04 15.09
C SER A 212 -1.35 -3.32 14.21
N LYS A 213 -1.25 -3.45 12.88
CA LYS A 213 -2.22 -2.89 11.93
C LYS A 213 -3.29 -3.90 11.55
N VAL A 214 -4.46 -3.40 11.19
CA VAL A 214 -5.62 -4.23 10.85
C VAL A 214 -5.44 -4.85 9.47
N ILE A 215 -5.55 -6.17 9.40
CA ILE A 215 -5.63 -6.94 8.16
C ILE A 215 -7.10 -7.18 7.81
N GLY A 216 -7.90 -7.52 8.82
CA GLY A 216 -9.25 -8.00 8.61
C GLY A 216 -10.12 -7.92 9.86
N ILE A 217 -11.28 -8.54 9.76
CA ILE A 217 -12.27 -8.66 10.83
C ILE A 217 -12.64 -10.12 11.03
N HIS A 218 -12.78 -10.57 12.28
CA HIS A 218 -13.30 -11.89 12.59
C HIS A 218 -14.82 -11.94 12.40
N ILE A 219 -15.33 -12.92 11.66
CA ILE A 219 -16.75 -13.06 11.36
C ILE A 219 -17.41 -14.28 12.01
N GLY A 220 -16.65 -15.25 12.49
CA GLY A 220 -17.23 -16.44 13.13
C GLY A 220 -16.44 -17.73 12.91
N LYS A 221 -17.12 -18.86 12.99
CA LYS A 221 -16.54 -20.20 12.81
C LYS A 221 -16.95 -20.81 11.47
N ASN A 222 -16.04 -21.55 10.87
CA ASN A 222 -16.32 -22.37 9.70
C ASN A 222 -17.04 -23.67 10.14
N ASN A 223 -18.28 -23.85 9.70
CA ASN A 223 -19.08 -25.01 10.04
C ASN A 223 -18.52 -26.34 9.50
N ALA A 224 -17.65 -26.29 8.48
CA ALA A 224 -17.12 -27.51 7.84
C ALA A 224 -15.91 -28.11 8.56
N ASN A 225 -15.07 -27.30 9.22
CA ASN A 225 -13.80 -27.75 9.81
C ASN A 225 -13.50 -27.19 11.22
N ASN A 226 -14.45 -26.50 11.83
CA ASN A 226 -14.29 -25.85 13.14
C ASN A 226 -13.17 -24.80 13.20
N GLY A 227 -12.71 -24.29 12.04
CA GLY A 227 -11.74 -23.18 11.94
C GLY A 227 -12.41 -21.85 12.20
N ASN A 228 -11.61 -20.84 12.58
CA ASN A 228 -12.10 -19.47 12.71
C ASN A 228 -11.96 -18.74 11.37
N LEU A 229 -13.00 -17.98 11.00
CA LEU A 229 -13.08 -17.24 9.75
C LEU A 229 -12.96 -15.73 9.99
N GLY A 230 -12.30 -15.07 9.07
CA GLY A 230 -12.25 -13.62 8.97
C GLY A 230 -12.40 -13.15 7.53
N ILE A 231 -12.57 -11.84 7.37
CA ILE A 231 -12.62 -11.14 6.08
C ILE A 231 -11.45 -10.18 5.99
N ILE A 232 -10.71 -10.21 4.89
CA ILE A 232 -9.70 -9.18 4.57
C ILE A 232 -10.43 -7.90 4.16
N LEU A 233 -9.96 -6.74 4.67
CA LEU A 233 -10.66 -5.46 4.47
C LEU A 233 -10.41 -4.81 3.09
N LEU A 234 -9.53 -5.33 2.24
CA LEU A 234 -9.22 -4.72 0.94
C LEU A 234 -10.47 -4.49 0.08
N ARG A 235 -11.14 -5.58 -0.30
CA ARG A 235 -12.32 -5.50 -1.18
C ARG A 235 -13.48 -4.72 -0.58
N PRO A 236 -13.83 -4.91 0.70
CA PRO A 236 -14.83 -4.07 1.36
C PRO A 236 -14.50 -2.58 1.34
N ILE A 237 -13.25 -2.18 1.52
CA ILE A 237 -12.82 -0.78 1.44
C ILE A 237 -12.98 -0.26 0.01
N GLU A 238 -12.55 -1.00 -1.02
CA GLU A 238 -12.75 -0.64 -2.42
C GLU A 238 -14.24 -0.43 -2.77
N GLU A 239 -15.12 -1.29 -2.26
CA GLU A 239 -16.56 -1.15 -2.48
C GLU A 239 -17.17 0.01 -1.70
N PHE A 240 -16.69 0.28 -0.49
CA PHE A 240 -17.03 1.50 0.25
C PHE A 240 -16.71 2.75 -0.59
N TYR A 241 -15.56 2.82 -1.23
CA TYR A 241 -15.19 3.89 -2.15
C TYR A 241 -16.19 4.03 -3.29
N LYS A 242 -16.41 2.93 -4.03
CA LYS A 242 -17.30 2.92 -5.19
C LYS A 242 -18.72 3.38 -4.81
N SER A 243 -19.25 2.87 -3.70
CA SER A 243 -20.63 3.16 -3.25
C SER A 243 -20.86 4.62 -2.87
N HIS A 244 -19.82 5.36 -2.46
CA HIS A 244 -19.92 6.76 -2.04
C HIS A 244 -19.47 7.75 -3.11
N LYS A 245 -18.62 7.33 -4.06
CA LYS A 245 -18.27 8.13 -5.24
C LYS A 245 -19.50 8.39 -6.13
N TYR A 246 -20.29 7.36 -6.42
CA TYR A 246 -21.51 7.48 -7.24
C TYR A 246 -22.65 8.25 -6.58
N LYS A 247 -22.77 8.28 -5.26
CA LYS A 247 -23.84 9.05 -4.59
C LYS A 247 -23.64 10.56 -4.69
N ASN A 248 -22.41 11.04 -4.71
CA ASN A 248 -22.13 12.45 -4.93
C ASN A 248 -22.49 12.87 -6.37
N ASP A 249 -22.23 12.02 -7.37
CA ASP A 249 -22.58 12.28 -8.76
C ASP A 249 -24.12 12.28 -8.98
N ILE A 250 -24.86 11.41 -8.28
CA ILE A 250 -26.33 11.35 -8.39
C ILE A 250 -27.01 12.53 -7.68
N SER A 251 -26.44 13.06 -6.60
CA SER A 251 -27.01 14.23 -5.90
C SER A 251 -26.80 15.52 -6.69
N LEU A 252 -25.70 15.64 -7.42
CA LEU A 252 -25.46 16.75 -8.37
C LEU A 252 -26.42 16.66 -9.56
N ASN A 253 -26.60 15.47 -10.15
CA ASN A 253 -27.52 15.25 -11.28
C ASN A 253 -29.02 15.41 -10.91
N LYS A 254 -29.42 15.18 -9.65
CA LYS A 254 -30.82 15.44 -9.23
C LYS A 254 -31.14 16.92 -9.11
N ASN A 255 -30.17 17.77 -8.78
CA ASN A 255 -30.35 19.21 -8.77
C ASN A 255 -30.35 19.82 -10.18
N GLU A 256 -29.64 19.22 -11.14
CA GLU A 256 -29.67 19.62 -12.55
C GLU A 256 -30.95 19.14 -13.28
N ASN A 257 -31.41 17.90 -13.03
CA ASN A 257 -32.63 17.38 -13.66
C ASN A 257 -33.92 18.11 -13.23
N ASN A 258 -33.95 18.74 -12.07
CA ASN A 258 -35.06 19.62 -11.68
C ASN A 258 -35.02 21.02 -12.30
N LYS A 259 -33.87 21.43 -12.89
CA LYS A 259 -33.73 22.65 -13.71
C LYS A 259 -33.99 22.41 -15.21
N ILE A 260 -33.80 21.17 -15.71
CA ILE A 260 -33.89 20.81 -17.14
C ILE A 260 -35.34 20.56 -17.57
N GLN A 261 -36.30 20.38 -16.67
CA GLN A 261 -37.71 20.25 -17.06
C GLN A 261 -38.40 21.58 -17.40
N ASN A 262 -37.75 22.73 -17.20
CA ASN A 262 -38.34 24.06 -17.50
C ASN A 262 -37.59 24.87 -18.57
N SER A 263 -36.66 24.27 -19.32
CA SER A 263 -36.01 24.97 -20.46
C SER A 263 -35.72 24.03 -21.60
N LYS A 264 -36.76 23.58 -22.31
CA LYS A 264 -36.67 23.22 -23.71
C LYS A 264 -37.01 24.45 -24.51
N GLU A 265 -35.96 25.12 -24.97
CA GLU A 265 -35.88 26.03 -26.14
C GLU A 265 -34.74 27.01 -25.88
N ASN A 266 -33.58 26.73 -26.47
CA ASN A 266 -32.63 27.63 -27.11
C ASN A 266 -31.21 27.07 -27.04
N ASP A 267 -30.88 26.34 -28.11
CA ASP A 267 -29.48 26.19 -28.54
C ASP A 267 -29.02 27.56 -29.00
N ASN A 268 -28.07 28.16 -28.29
CA ASN A 268 -27.09 29.08 -28.85
C ASN A 268 -26.11 29.57 -27.79
N ASN A 269 -24.81 29.31 -28.00
CA ASN A 269 -23.64 30.02 -27.48
C ASN A 269 -23.72 30.50 -26.01
N GLU A 270 -23.35 29.68 -25.04
CA GLU A 270 -22.92 30.18 -23.74
C GLU A 270 -21.48 30.69 -23.82
N ASN A 271 -21.34 31.97 -24.15
CA ASN A 271 -20.19 32.77 -23.73
C ASN A 271 -20.26 32.84 -22.17
N LEU A 272 -19.24 32.32 -21.48
CA LEU A 272 -19.04 32.55 -20.05
C LEU A 272 -19.08 34.07 -19.80
N SER A 273 -19.98 34.51 -18.93
CA SER A 273 -20.17 35.94 -18.68
C SER A 273 -18.89 36.58 -18.09
N GLU A 274 -18.50 37.74 -18.63
CA GLU A 274 -17.36 38.56 -18.16
C GLU A 274 -17.34 38.75 -16.64
N ASP A 275 -18.50 38.78 -15.97
CA ASP A 275 -18.65 38.90 -14.52
C ASP A 275 -18.02 37.76 -13.68
N LYS A 276 -17.88 36.53 -14.25
CA LYS A 276 -17.18 35.41 -13.58
C LYS A 276 -15.66 35.52 -13.70
N ILE A 277 -15.17 36.11 -14.78
CA ILE A 277 -13.74 36.33 -15.05
C ILE A 277 -13.18 37.33 -14.04
N ASP A 278 -13.85 38.44 -13.84
CA ASP A 278 -13.50 39.50 -12.89
C ASP A 278 -13.47 38.98 -11.42
N SER A 279 -14.28 37.98 -11.07
CA SER A 279 -14.32 37.44 -9.73
C SER A 279 -13.12 36.56 -9.37
N LEU A 280 -12.61 35.75 -10.28
CA LEU A 280 -11.44 34.89 -10.03
C LEU A 280 -10.13 35.67 -10.03
N GLU A 281 -10.01 36.67 -10.91
CA GLU A 281 -8.85 37.57 -10.93
C GLU A 281 -8.79 38.43 -9.65
N LYS A 282 -9.93 38.95 -9.16
CA LYS A 282 -10.01 39.63 -7.88
C LYS A 282 -9.63 38.74 -6.70
N ILE A 283 -10.03 37.46 -6.69
CA ILE A 283 -9.64 36.50 -5.65
C ILE A 283 -8.11 36.30 -5.67
N SER A 284 -7.48 36.21 -6.83
CA SER A 284 -6.02 36.08 -6.91
C SER A 284 -5.29 37.35 -6.44
N GLU A 285 -5.83 38.53 -6.73
CA GLU A 285 -5.29 39.81 -6.24
C GLU A 285 -5.46 39.96 -4.72
N GLU A 286 -6.63 39.63 -4.16
CA GLU A 286 -6.91 39.66 -2.72
C GLU A 286 -6.03 38.66 -1.95
N LEU A 287 -5.75 37.50 -2.51
CA LEU A 287 -4.88 36.47 -1.90
C LEU A 287 -3.40 36.68 -2.23
N ASN A 288 -3.05 37.68 -3.02
CA ASN A 288 -1.68 37.95 -3.49
C ASN A 288 -1.03 36.69 -4.11
N ILE A 289 -1.83 35.88 -4.86
CA ILE A 289 -1.35 34.68 -5.53
C ILE A 289 -0.61 35.12 -6.79
N GLU A 290 0.72 34.96 -6.80
CA GLU A 290 1.51 35.05 -8.02
C GLU A 290 1.01 34.05 -9.06
N LYS A 291 1.37 34.28 -10.34
CA LYS A 291 0.98 33.38 -11.45
C LYS A 291 1.16 31.90 -11.05
N ASN A 292 0.05 31.16 -10.97
CA ASN A 292 0.02 29.75 -10.64
C ASN A 292 -0.58 28.95 -11.80
N GLU A 293 0.27 28.33 -12.59
CA GLU A 293 -0.09 27.77 -13.90
C GLU A 293 0.62 26.44 -14.13
N ILE A 294 -0.10 25.50 -14.72
CA ILE A 294 0.41 24.23 -15.23
C ILE A 294 0.16 24.18 -16.73
N SER A 295 1.20 23.89 -17.52
CA SER A 295 1.06 23.63 -18.94
C SER A 295 1.50 22.20 -19.26
N LEU A 296 0.70 21.44 -20.00
CA LEU A 296 0.98 20.06 -20.33
C LEU A 296 0.59 19.72 -21.78
N VAL A 297 1.23 18.71 -22.33
CA VAL A 297 1.00 18.22 -23.69
C VAL A 297 0.62 16.75 -23.63
N LEU A 298 -0.53 16.41 -24.21
CA LEU A 298 -0.94 15.03 -24.41
C LEU A 298 -0.62 14.57 -25.84
N ASN A 299 -0.24 13.30 -25.96
CA ASN A 299 -0.01 12.63 -27.23
C ASN A 299 -1.19 11.68 -27.52
N ILE A 300 -2.05 12.06 -28.45
CA ILE A 300 -3.28 11.34 -28.79
C ILE A 300 -3.07 10.52 -30.06
N ASN A 301 -3.29 9.22 -29.96
CA ASN A 301 -3.24 8.28 -31.07
C ASN A 301 -4.64 8.06 -31.65
N ASN A 302 -4.73 7.41 -32.82
CA ASN A 302 -6.00 7.13 -33.48
C ASN A 302 -6.96 6.30 -32.63
N GLU A 303 -6.43 5.38 -31.79
CA GLU A 303 -7.21 4.56 -30.87
C GLU A 303 -7.84 5.33 -29.69
N ASP A 304 -7.34 6.54 -29.41
CA ASP A 304 -7.78 7.39 -28.30
C ASP A 304 -8.97 8.28 -28.71
N ILE A 305 -9.26 8.37 -30.02
CA ILE A 305 -10.32 9.23 -30.56
C ILE A 305 -11.69 8.84 -29.96
N ASN A 306 -12.45 9.85 -29.52
CA ASN A 306 -13.75 9.74 -28.87
C ASN A 306 -13.75 8.99 -27.52
N LYS A 307 -12.58 8.76 -26.90
CA LYS A 307 -12.47 8.26 -25.53
C LYS A 307 -12.17 9.40 -24.54
N GLU A 308 -12.51 9.21 -23.30
CA GLU A 308 -12.10 10.10 -22.21
C GLU A 308 -10.62 9.87 -21.91
N ILE A 309 -9.78 10.87 -22.15
CA ILE A 309 -8.34 10.83 -21.92
C ILE A 309 -8.01 11.75 -20.75
N PRO A 310 -7.59 11.19 -19.59
CA PRO A 310 -7.29 11.98 -18.42
C PRO A 310 -6.01 12.82 -18.63
N PHE A 311 -6.02 14.05 -18.15
CA PHE A 311 -4.86 14.93 -18.01
C PHE A 311 -4.68 15.46 -16.57
N LEU A 312 -5.68 15.26 -15.73
CA LEU A 312 -5.61 15.33 -14.28
C LEU A 312 -6.12 14.02 -13.70
N GLY A 313 -5.47 13.56 -12.65
CA GLY A 313 -5.80 12.31 -11.96
C GLY A 313 -6.97 12.44 -10.98
N GLY A 314 -6.93 11.63 -9.92
CA GLY A 314 -7.99 11.55 -8.90
C GLY A 314 -8.16 12.76 -7.99
N PHE A 315 -7.39 13.81 -8.20
CA PHE A 315 -7.40 15.03 -7.40
C PHE A 315 -8.70 15.83 -7.56
N ASN A 316 -9.37 16.20 -6.47
CA ASN A 316 -10.74 16.76 -6.50
C ASN A 316 -10.84 18.24 -6.09
N GLU A 317 -9.73 18.92 -5.80
CA GLU A 317 -9.78 20.31 -5.33
C GLU A 317 -9.99 21.33 -6.44
N LEU A 318 -9.63 21.00 -7.71
CA LEU A 318 -9.76 21.93 -8.82
C LEU A 318 -11.12 21.77 -9.55
N ASN A 319 -11.77 22.91 -9.81
CA ASN A 319 -13.07 23.00 -10.48
C ASN A 319 -13.26 24.41 -11.08
N ASP A 320 -14.39 24.68 -11.78
CA ASP A 320 -14.70 25.97 -12.39
C ASP A 320 -14.72 27.18 -11.43
N SER A 321 -14.76 26.96 -10.11
CA SER A 321 -14.77 28.05 -9.13
C SER A 321 -13.36 28.49 -8.69
N ASN A 322 -12.33 27.70 -9.00
CA ASN A 322 -10.96 27.97 -8.54
C ASN A 322 -9.87 27.66 -9.57
N ALA A 323 -10.25 27.28 -10.80
CA ALA A 323 -9.30 27.06 -11.89
C ALA A 323 -9.94 27.35 -13.24
N LYS A 324 -9.13 27.82 -14.20
CA LYS A 324 -9.49 27.94 -15.62
C LYS A 324 -8.75 26.88 -16.44
N LEU A 325 -9.44 26.30 -17.40
CA LEU A 325 -8.92 25.29 -18.31
C LEU A 325 -8.87 25.82 -19.74
N PHE A 326 -7.72 25.67 -20.39
CA PHE A 326 -7.56 25.96 -21.82
C PHE A 326 -7.09 24.69 -22.53
N ILE A 327 -7.70 24.37 -23.67
CA ILE A 327 -7.30 23.28 -24.56
C ILE A 327 -7.01 23.86 -25.94
N ASN A 328 -5.75 23.76 -26.38
CA ASN A 328 -5.27 24.40 -27.64
C ASN A 328 -5.62 25.91 -27.71
N ASP A 329 -5.37 26.61 -26.59
CA ASP A 329 -5.60 28.04 -26.37
C ASP A 329 -7.09 28.47 -26.33
N GLU A 330 -8.02 27.54 -26.39
CA GLU A 330 -9.45 27.80 -26.22
C GLU A 330 -9.87 27.52 -24.77
N GLU A 331 -10.52 28.49 -24.11
CA GLU A 331 -11.08 28.30 -22.77
C GLU A 331 -12.25 27.30 -22.82
N LYS A 332 -12.25 26.39 -21.87
CA LYS A 332 -13.25 25.32 -21.73
C LYS A 332 -13.75 25.23 -20.29
N SER A 333 -14.97 24.74 -20.11
CA SER A 333 -15.45 24.35 -18.77
C SER A 333 -14.49 23.33 -18.15
N PHE A 334 -14.25 23.47 -16.84
CA PHE A 334 -13.23 22.67 -16.16
C PHE A 334 -13.62 21.18 -16.16
N LYS A 335 -12.75 20.36 -16.70
CA LYS A 335 -12.80 18.89 -16.67
C LYS A 335 -11.41 18.36 -16.41
N LYS A 336 -11.31 17.11 -16.00
CA LYS A 336 -10.03 16.42 -15.76
C LYS A 336 -9.61 15.55 -16.94
N TYR A 337 -10.42 15.47 -17.96
CA TYR A 337 -10.20 14.70 -19.17
C TYR A 337 -10.63 15.50 -20.39
N LEU A 338 -10.09 15.12 -21.53
CA LEU A 338 -10.57 15.56 -22.82
C LEU A 338 -11.12 14.39 -23.63
N ILE A 339 -12.02 14.68 -24.59
CA ILE A 339 -12.50 13.71 -25.58
C ILE A 339 -11.97 14.16 -26.95
N PRO A 340 -10.82 13.63 -27.42
CA PRO A 340 -10.18 14.07 -28.63
C PRO A 340 -11.01 13.68 -29.86
N LYS A 341 -11.07 14.57 -30.87
CA LYS A 341 -11.77 14.33 -32.14
C LYS A 341 -10.80 13.93 -33.26
N LYS A 342 -9.51 14.09 -33.08
CA LYS A 342 -8.45 13.73 -34.02
C LYS A 342 -7.20 13.32 -33.24
N GLU A 343 -6.30 12.57 -33.89
CA GLU A 343 -4.98 12.30 -33.37
C GLU A 343 -4.08 13.55 -33.40
N GLY A 344 -3.01 13.53 -32.62
CA GLY A 344 -2.00 14.58 -32.55
C GLY A 344 -1.73 15.08 -31.13
N LEU A 345 -1.05 16.21 -31.06
CA LEU A 345 -0.70 16.83 -29.77
C LEU A 345 -1.82 17.78 -29.33
N TYR A 346 -2.19 17.69 -28.07
CA TYR A 346 -3.12 18.61 -27.41
C TYR A 346 -2.38 19.36 -26.33
N ASN A 347 -2.37 20.70 -26.44
CA ASN A 347 -1.82 21.58 -25.43
C ASN A 347 -2.92 21.90 -24.42
N ILE A 348 -2.64 21.67 -23.14
CA ILE A 348 -3.57 21.94 -22.06
C ILE A 348 -2.89 22.91 -21.10
N LYS A 349 -3.58 23.97 -20.74
CA LYS A 349 -3.14 24.95 -19.74
C LYS A 349 -4.19 25.08 -18.65
N ILE A 350 -3.74 25.05 -17.40
CA ILE A 350 -4.58 25.16 -16.21
C ILE A 350 -4.07 26.35 -15.39
N MET A 351 -4.90 27.37 -15.23
CA MET A 351 -4.63 28.50 -14.34
C MET A 351 -5.34 28.22 -13.01
N ILE A 352 -4.61 28.30 -11.90
CA ILE A 352 -5.06 27.89 -10.56
C ILE A 352 -5.11 29.13 -9.66
N TYR A 353 -6.25 29.36 -9.02
CA TYR A 353 -6.52 30.55 -8.20
C TYR A 353 -6.61 30.22 -6.69
N VAL A 354 -6.07 29.08 -6.29
CA VAL A 354 -6.00 28.63 -4.89
C VAL A 354 -4.60 28.15 -4.57
N LEU A 355 -4.22 28.24 -3.30
CA LEU A 355 -2.98 27.63 -2.80
C LEU A 355 -3.23 26.15 -2.54
N MET A 356 -2.41 25.31 -3.17
CA MET A 356 -2.48 23.87 -3.02
C MET A 356 -1.77 23.42 -1.74
N ASN A 357 -2.42 22.59 -0.94
CA ASN A 357 -1.82 21.96 0.25
C ASN A 357 -1.49 20.48 0.03
N ASP A 358 -2.17 19.84 -0.92
CA ASP A 358 -2.00 18.45 -1.32
C ASP A 358 -1.93 18.39 -2.85
N CYS A 359 -0.93 17.70 -3.40
CA CYS A 359 -0.77 17.42 -4.83
C CYS A 359 -0.76 15.92 -5.10
N SER A 360 -1.24 15.13 -4.14
CA SER A 360 -1.32 13.67 -4.34
C SER A 360 -2.25 13.34 -5.50
N TYR A 361 -1.86 12.37 -6.31
CA TYR A 361 -2.61 11.91 -7.49
C TYR A 361 -2.88 12.98 -8.57
N LEU A 362 -2.27 14.18 -8.50
CA LEU A 362 -2.63 15.29 -9.40
C LEU A 362 -2.57 14.92 -10.88
N PHE A 363 -1.58 14.14 -11.30
CA PHE A 363 -1.43 13.64 -12.69
C PHE A 363 -1.44 12.10 -12.73
N SER A 364 -1.97 11.45 -11.71
CA SER A 364 -2.01 9.98 -11.65
C SER A 364 -2.79 9.40 -12.83
N GLU A 365 -2.24 8.33 -13.43
CA GLU A 365 -2.81 7.61 -14.58
C GLU A 365 -2.97 8.48 -15.86
N CYS A 366 -2.29 9.63 -15.94
CA CYS A 366 -2.24 10.43 -17.17
C CYS A 366 -1.25 9.80 -18.16
N ASN A 367 -1.58 8.61 -18.64
CA ASN A 367 -0.72 7.76 -19.47
C ASN A 367 -0.42 8.32 -20.86
N LYS A 368 -1.15 9.36 -21.32
CA LYS A 368 -0.92 10.10 -22.57
C LYS A 368 -0.15 11.41 -22.36
N LEU A 369 0.27 11.68 -21.13
CA LEU A 369 1.05 12.87 -20.79
C LEU A 369 2.46 12.74 -21.38
N LYS A 370 2.75 13.55 -22.39
CA LYS A 370 4.03 13.56 -23.12
C LYS A 370 5.06 14.49 -22.47
N SER A 371 4.61 15.68 -22.06
CA SER A 371 5.44 16.67 -21.38
C SER A 371 4.60 17.56 -20.48
N ILE A 372 5.24 18.15 -19.47
CA ILE A 372 4.62 19.07 -18.53
C ILE A 372 5.62 20.18 -18.17
N ASP A 373 5.11 21.40 -18.08
CA ASP A 373 5.82 22.57 -17.57
C ASP A 373 5.16 23.00 -16.25
N LEU A 374 5.95 22.96 -15.19
CA LEU A 374 5.58 23.32 -13.82
C LEU A 374 6.29 24.59 -13.33
N THR A 375 6.90 25.36 -14.22
CA THR A 375 7.72 26.53 -13.89
C THR A 375 6.96 27.53 -13.01
N TYR A 376 5.66 27.69 -13.24
CA TYR A 376 4.80 28.62 -12.52
C TYR A 376 3.85 27.91 -11.54
N PHE A 377 4.05 26.62 -11.26
CA PHE A 377 3.20 25.89 -10.33
C PHE A 377 3.63 26.12 -8.88
N ASN A 378 2.79 26.79 -8.10
CA ASN A 378 3.08 27.11 -6.70
C ASN A 378 2.80 25.91 -5.79
N THR A 379 3.86 25.33 -5.25
CA THR A 379 3.81 24.20 -4.31
C THR A 379 4.30 24.54 -2.90
N GLU A 380 4.37 25.84 -2.55
CA GLU A 380 4.96 26.30 -1.29
C GLU A 380 4.31 25.70 -0.04
N ASN A 381 2.98 25.48 -0.08
CA ASN A 381 2.23 24.94 1.05
C ASN A 381 2.00 23.41 0.96
N VAL A 382 2.47 22.78 -0.12
CA VAL A 382 2.23 21.36 -0.36
C VAL A 382 2.97 20.50 0.67
N THR A 383 2.22 19.62 1.33
CA THR A 383 2.75 18.67 2.32
C THR A 383 2.77 17.24 1.81
N ASN A 384 2.04 16.94 0.74
CA ASN A 384 1.87 15.60 0.18
C ASN A 384 1.98 15.63 -1.36
N MET A 385 2.93 14.86 -1.91
CA MET A 385 3.13 14.66 -3.36
C MET A 385 3.07 13.18 -3.75
N SER A 386 2.47 12.34 -2.89
CA SER A 386 2.40 10.92 -3.19
C SER A 386 1.56 10.65 -4.44
N TYR A 387 1.98 9.69 -5.27
CA TYR A 387 1.30 9.31 -6.51
C TYR A 387 1.13 10.44 -7.54
N MET A 388 1.81 11.59 -7.39
CA MET A 388 1.57 12.78 -8.23
C MET A 388 1.66 12.48 -9.73
N PHE A 389 2.62 11.67 -10.16
CA PHE A 389 2.83 11.24 -11.56
C PHE A 389 2.71 9.72 -11.74
N TYR A 390 2.01 9.04 -10.83
CA TYR A 390 1.82 7.60 -10.92
C TYR A 390 1.23 7.19 -12.27
N GLY A 391 1.86 6.24 -12.97
CA GLY A 391 1.35 5.72 -14.24
C GLY A 391 1.48 6.66 -15.45
N CYS A 392 2.20 7.79 -15.35
CA CYS A 392 2.48 8.66 -16.50
C CYS A 392 3.48 8.01 -17.46
N SER A 393 3.06 6.95 -18.14
CA SER A 393 3.93 6.05 -18.88
C SER A 393 4.55 6.64 -20.14
N GLU A 394 4.00 7.71 -20.74
CA GLU A 394 4.56 8.38 -21.93
C GLU A 394 5.56 9.49 -21.61
N LEU A 395 5.72 9.90 -20.33
CA LEU A 395 6.74 10.88 -19.94
C LEU A 395 8.15 10.36 -20.18
N ASN A 396 8.93 11.08 -21.00
CA ASN A 396 10.34 10.75 -21.26
C ASN A 396 11.30 11.56 -20.40
N ASN A 397 11.07 12.85 -20.29
CA ASN A 397 11.86 13.79 -19.52
C ASN A 397 10.92 14.57 -18.58
N LEU A 398 11.39 14.84 -17.37
CA LEU A 398 10.60 15.55 -16.37
C LEU A 398 11.49 16.51 -15.57
N ASP A 399 11.22 17.79 -15.69
CA ASP A 399 11.86 18.81 -14.87
C ASP A 399 10.97 19.17 -13.68
N LEU A 400 11.42 18.84 -12.50
CA LEU A 400 10.74 19.13 -11.23
C LEU A 400 11.51 20.18 -10.40
N SER A 401 12.53 20.83 -10.97
CA SER A 401 13.38 21.77 -10.26
C SER A 401 12.66 23.04 -9.81
N SER A 402 11.49 23.35 -10.40
CA SER A 402 10.64 24.48 -9.99
C SER A 402 9.79 24.19 -8.75
N LEU A 403 9.57 22.92 -8.39
CA LEU A 403 8.72 22.56 -7.26
C LEU A 403 9.38 22.93 -5.93
N ASN A 404 8.64 23.65 -5.08
CA ASN A 404 9.03 23.91 -3.70
C ASN A 404 8.59 22.73 -2.83
N THR A 405 9.54 21.88 -2.43
CA THR A 405 9.27 20.66 -1.66
C THR A 405 9.58 20.76 -0.16
N LYS A 406 9.95 21.97 0.33
CA LYS A 406 10.39 22.21 1.72
C LYS A 406 9.41 21.77 2.81
N ASN A 407 8.12 21.68 2.48
CA ASN A 407 7.07 21.30 3.41
C ASN A 407 6.55 19.86 3.18
N VAL A 408 7.03 19.18 2.15
CA VAL A 408 6.55 17.83 1.78
C VAL A 408 7.01 16.79 2.80
N THR A 409 6.09 15.98 3.26
CA THR A 409 6.31 14.88 4.20
C THR A 409 6.15 13.50 3.58
N ASN A 410 5.42 13.41 2.46
CA ASN A 410 5.15 12.16 1.76
C ASN A 410 5.40 12.29 0.24
N MET A 411 6.33 11.47 -0.28
CA MET A 411 6.65 11.34 -1.71
C MET A 411 6.47 9.89 -2.20
N SER A 412 5.67 9.08 -1.48
CA SER A 412 5.50 7.68 -1.83
C SER A 412 4.87 7.53 -3.22
N PHE A 413 5.44 6.64 -4.04
CA PHE A 413 4.93 6.31 -5.37
C PHE A 413 4.81 7.50 -6.34
N MET A 414 5.47 8.63 -6.04
CA MET A 414 5.33 9.88 -6.79
C MET A 414 5.53 9.69 -8.30
N LEU A 415 6.47 8.85 -8.71
CA LEU A 415 6.85 8.59 -10.10
C LEU A 415 6.66 7.12 -10.50
N LYS A 416 6.00 6.32 -9.65
CA LYS A 416 5.83 4.89 -9.94
C LYS A 416 5.11 4.70 -11.28
N GLY A 417 5.71 3.85 -12.14
CA GLY A 417 5.12 3.52 -13.45
C GLY A 417 5.37 4.56 -14.54
N CYS A 418 6.24 5.57 -14.31
CA CYS A 418 6.75 6.42 -15.39
C CYS A 418 7.74 5.61 -16.25
N SER A 419 7.23 4.61 -16.95
CA SER A 419 8.04 3.56 -17.58
C SER A 419 8.94 4.04 -18.71
N ASN A 420 8.62 5.16 -19.37
CA ASN A 420 9.44 5.77 -20.41
C ASN A 420 10.41 6.85 -19.89
N LEU A 421 10.36 7.18 -18.60
CA LEU A 421 11.18 8.24 -18.04
C LEU A 421 12.67 7.88 -18.14
N CYS A 422 13.42 8.66 -18.92
CA CYS A 422 14.85 8.49 -19.16
C CYS A 422 15.68 9.50 -18.40
N ASP A 423 15.15 10.69 -18.18
CA ASP A 423 15.82 11.82 -17.55
C ASP A 423 14.88 12.57 -16.62
N ILE A 424 15.38 12.94 -15.43
CA ILE A 424 14.62 13.68 -14.42
C ILE A 424 15.53 14.69 -13.71
N ASN A 425 15.04 15.93 -13.59
CA ASN A 425 15.72 16.98 -12.84
C ASN A 425 15.08 17.18 -11.46
N LEU A 426 15.82 16.78 -10.41
CA LEU A 426 15.42 16.88 -8.99
C LEU A 426 16.30 17.88 -8.21
N LYS A 427 17.07 18.73 -8.88
CA LYS A 427 18.15 19.53 -8.29
C LYS A 427 17.75 20.37 -7.07
N ASN A 428 16.51 20.86 -7.03
CA ASN A 428 16.03 21.75 -5.96
C ASN A 428 15.13 21.02 -4.94
N PHE A 429 15.08 19.69 -4.96
CA PHE A 429 14.27 18.94 -4.00
C PHE A 429 14.83 19.07 -2.59
N ASP A 430 14.07 19.71 -1.69
CA ASP A 430 14.32 19.70 -0.25
C ASP A 430 13.49 18.57 0.36
N THR A 431 14.14 17.46 0.70
CA THR A 431 13.48 16.27 1.25
C THR A 431 13.62 16.13 2.76
N LYS A 432 14.15 17.15 3.44
CA LYS A 432 14.45 17.12 4.88
C LYS A 432 13.26 16.77 5.77
N LYS A 433 12.04 17.12 5.36
CA LYS A 433 10.82 16.79 6.12
C LYS A 433 10.15 15.49 5.69
N VAL A 434 10.64 14.84 4.65
CA VAL A 434 10.02 13.64 4.10
C VAL A 434 10.21 12.45 5.03
N ASN A 435 9.11 11.80 5.38
CA ASN A 435 9.07 10.59 6.21
C ASN A 435 8.84 9.33 5.37
N TYR A 436 8.13 9.46 4.24
CA TYR A 436 7.71 8.35 3.39
C TYR A 436 8.21 8.54 1.96
N MET A 437 9.06 7.60 1.48
CA MET A 437 9.57 7.52 0.10
C MET A 437 9.32 6.15 -0.53
N ILE A 438 8.21 5.50 -0.15
CA ILE A 438 7.88 4.15 -0.62
C ILE A 438 7.74 4.17 -2.15
N GLY A 439 8.49 3.31 -2.87
CA GLY A 439 8.34 3.11 -4.30
C GLY A 439 8.42 4.37 -5.16
N MET A 440 9.09 5.44 -4.71
CA MET A 440 9.08 6.74 -5.40
C MET A 440 9.44 6.63 -6.89
N PHE A 441 10.40 5.75 -7.24
CA PHE A 441 10.85 5.50 -8.61
C PHE A 441 10.52 4.09 -9.09
N SER A 442 9.63 3.35 -8.40
CA SER A 442 9.28 1.99 -8.80
C SER A 442 8.75 1.97 -10.24
N ASP A 443 9.10 0.94 -11.00
CA ASP A 443 8.67 0.76 -12.40
C ASP A 443 9.09 1.88 -13.37
N CYS A 444 10.08 2.74 -13.02
CA CYS A 444 10.74 3.65 -13.95
C CYS A 444 11.73 2.86 -14.83
N SER A 445 11.18 2.03 -15.72
CA SER A 445 11.88 0.95 -16.41
C SER A 445 13.04 1.41 -17.30
N LYS A 446 12.97 2.63 -17.86
CA LYS A 446 13.99 3.20 -18.78
C LYS A 446 14.95 4.16 -18.09
N LEU A 447 14.79 4.40 -16.77
CA LEU A 447 15.67 5.28 -16.01
C LEU A 447 17.06 4.64 -15.88
N LYS A 448 18.10 5.30 -16.44
CA LYS A 448 19.48 4.76 -16.46
C LYS A 448 20.34 5.32 -15.35
N ASN A 449 20.19 6.59 -15.06
CA ASN A 449 20.92 7.35 -14.07
C ASN A 449 19.95 8.27 -13.34
N ILE A 450 20.28 8.61 -12.10
CA ILE A 450 19.52 9.57 -11.31
C ILE A 450 20.47 10.35 -10.39
N ASP A 451 20.30 11.66 -10.33
CA ASP A 451 21.01 12.50 -9.38
C ASP A 451 20.17 12.70 -8.12
N LEU A 452 20.63 12.14 -7.01
CA LEU A 452 20.02 12.24 -5.68
C LEU A 452 20.79 13.19 -4.75
N SER A 453 21.75 13.95 -5.25
CA SER A 453 22.65 14.79 -4.42
C SER A 453 21.92 15.83 -3.57
N SER A 454 20.69 16.23 -3.97
CA SER A 454 19.82 17.14 -3.22
C SER A 454 19.03 16.47 -2.09
N PHE A 455 19.00 15.10 -2.04
CA PHE A 455 18.17 14.39 -1.08
C PHE A 455 18.77 14.35 0.32
N ASP A 456 18.05 14.87 1.31
CA ASP A 456 18.26 14.60 2.74
C ASP A 456 17.21 13.60 3.22
N THR A 457 17.62 12.35 3.41
CA THR A 457 16.72 11.27 3.83
C THR A 457 16.80 10.97 5.34
N SER A 458 17.35 11.89 6.13
CA SER A 458 17.58 11.70 7.57
C SER A 458 16.31 11.47 8.39
N ASN A 459 15.15 11.86 7.88
CA ASN A 459 13.84 11.65 8.52
C ASN A 459 13.04 10.49 7.90
N VAL A 460 13.52 9.89 6.81
CA VAL A 460 12.78 8.84 6.11
C VAL A 460 12.75 7.56 6.93
N THR A 461 11.55 7.01 7.11
CA THR A 461 11.31 5.75 7.83
C THR A 461 10.98 4.58 6.90
N TYR A 462 10.39 4.83 5.73
CA TYR A 462 10.02 3.79 4.77
C TYR A 462 10.60 4.09 3.40
N MET A 463 11.47 3.18 2.90
CA MET A 463 12.13 3.22 1.59
C MET A 463 11.92 1.93 0.80
N ASN A 464 10.95 1.11 1.17
CA ASN A 464 10.67 -0.10 0.44
C ASN A 464 10.24 0.21 -1.00
N TYR A 465 10.63 -0.64 -1.95
CA TYR A 465 10.38 -0.51 -3.40
C TYR A 465 10.98 0.74 -4.07
N PHE A 466 11.89 1.49 -3.43
CA PHE A 466 12.33 2.82 -3.89
C PHE A 466 12.77 2.85 -5.35
N PHE A 467 13.54 1.86 -5.82
CA PHE A 467 13.94 1.64 -7.22
C PHE A 467 13.44 0.29 -7.77
N CYS A 468 12.37 -0.26 -7.22
CA CYS A 468 11.88 -1.56 -7.67
C CYS A 468 11.55 -1.52 -9.17
N ARG A 469 12.04 -2.53 -9.93
CA ARG A 469 11.83 -2.68 -11.38
C ARG A 469 12.33 -1.53 -12.25
N CYS A 470 13.36 -0.81 -11.78
CA CYS A 470 14.14 0.10 -12.61
C CYS A 470 15.13 -0.73 -13.47
N PHE A 471 14.60 -1.41 -14.50
CA PHE A 471 15.32 -2.42 -15.28
C PHE A 471 16.60 -1.88 -15.94
N ASP A 472 16.57 -0.61 -16.41
CA ASP A 472 17.67 0.02 -17.14
C ASP A 472 18.67 0.76 -16.23
N LEU A 473 18.47 0.77 -14.91
CA LEU A 473 19.34 1.47 -13.96
C LEU A 473 20.74 0.83 -13.94
N ILE A 474 21.76 1.63 -14.26
CA ILE A 474 23.15 1.17 -14.39
C ILE A 474 24.02 1.80 -13.32
N ASN A 475 23.98 3.12 -13.19
CA ASN A 475 24.81 3.89 -12.26
C ASN A 475 23.90 4.52 -11.19
N LEU A 476 24.26 4.27 -9.94
CA LEU A 476 23.47 4.76 -8.81
C LEU A 476 24.43 5.24 -7.71
N ASP A 477 24.48 6.54 -7.50
CA ASP A 477 25.15 7.15 -6.35
C ASP A 477 24.17 7.27 -5.18
N LEU A 478 24.46 6.56 -4.11
CA LEU A 478 23.64 6.52 -2.89
C LEU A 478 24.29 7.31 -1.73
N THR A 479 25.38 8.01 -1.97
CA THR A 479 26.19 8.64 -0.91
C THR A 479 25.45 9.73 -0.14
N SER A 480 24.45 10.37 -0.76
CA SER A 480 23.56 11.35 -0.12
C SER A 480 22.50 10.74 0.81
N LEU A 481 22.22 9.43 0.66
CA LEU A 481 21.12 8.80 1.41
C LEU A 481 21.54 8.46 2.85
N ASN A 482 20.89 9.09 3.80
CA ASN A 482 20.98 8.75 5.22
C ASN A 482 19.85 7.79 5.60
N THR A 483 20.20 6.53 5.89
CA THR A 483 19.20 5.50 6.18
C THR A 483 19.03 5.20 7.67
N GLN A 484 19.56 6.05 8.56
CA GLN A 484 19.58 5.80 10.01
C GLN A 484 18.19 5.57 10.62
N ARG A 485 17.13 6.20 10.10
CA ARG A 485 15.76 6.04 10.59
C ARG A 485 14.94 5.01 9.83
N VAL A 486 15.47 4.45 8.76
CA VAL A 486 14.73 3.53 7.91
C VAL A 486 14.45 2.22 8.65
N ILE A 487 13.19 1.80 8.61
CA ILE A 487 12.69 0.56 9.22
C ILE A 487 12.47 -0.51 8.15
N ASN A 488 12.06 -0.11 6.95
CA ASN A 488 11.72 -1.03 5.86
C ASN A 488 12.49 -0.66 4.57
N MET A 489 13.31 -1.61 4.10
CA MET A 489 14.06 -1.56 2.82
C MET A 489 13.66 -2.71 1.88
N SER A 490 12.50 -3.35 2.12
CA SER A 490 12.06 -4.47 1.29
C SER A 490 12.00 -4.07 -0.18
N SER A 491 12.47 -4.94 -1.06
CA SER A 491 12.43 -4.76 -2.52
C SER A 491 13.04 -3.45 -3.04
N MET A 492 13.90 -2.78 -2.25
CA MET A 492 14.42 -1.44 -2.60
C MET A 492 15.05 -1.39 -3.99
N PHE A 493 15.75 -2.44 -4.41
CA PHE A 493 16.41 -2.58 -5.72
C PHE A 493 15.90 -3.79 -6.51
N SER A 494 14.79 -4.40 -6.09
CA SER A 494 14.26 -5.59 -6.75
C SER A 494 14.00 -5.32 -8.24
N GLY A 495 14.47 -6.22 -9.13
CA GLY A 495 14.31 -6.07 -10.57
C GLY A 495 15.24 -5.04 -11.24
N CYS A 496 16.26 -4.50 -10.56
CA CYS A 496 17.27 -3.66 -11.20
C CYS A 496 18.23 -4.53 -12.02
N THR A 497 17.74 -5.06 -13.15
CA THR A 497 18.41 -6.12 -13.91
C THR A 497 19.75 -5.71 -14.53
N LYS A 498 19.97 -4.42 -14.80
CA LYS A 498 21.25 -3.90 -15.36
C LYS A 498 22.24 -3.44 -14.30
N LEU A 499 21.83 -3.38 -13.03
CA LEU A 499 22.70 -2.96 -11.93
C LEU A 499 23.76 -4.05 -11.67
N SER A 500 25.03 -3.75 -11.94
CA SER A 500 26.14 -4.70 -11.78
C SER A 500 26.95 -4.48 -10.50
N ILE A 501 26.99 -3.26 -10.01
CA ILE A 501 27.71 -2.83 -8.81
C ILE A 501 26.81 -1.87 -8.03
N ILE A 502 26.81 -2.00 -6.71
CA ILE A 502 26.12 -1.08 -5.81
C ILE A 502 27.03 -0.75 -4.61
N ASN A 503 27.13 0.54 -4.29
CA ASN A 503 27.88 1.02 -3.12
C ASN A 503 26.90 1.30 -1.97
N LEU A 504 26.99 0.53 -0.89
CA LEU A 504 26.15 0.65 0.31
C LEU A 504 26.86 1.33 1.49
N SER A 505 28.04 1.94 1.27
CA SER A 505 28.88 2.49 2.35
C SER A 505 28.22 3.62 3.15
N SER A 506 27.21 4.31 2.58
CA SER A 506 26.41 5.33 3.27
C SER A 506 25.28 4.76 4.12
N PHE A 507 24.97 3.47 3.98
CA PHE A 507 23.80 2.88 4.63
C PHE A 507 24.05 2.58 6.11
N ASN A 508 23.16 3.07 6.95
CA ASN A 508 23.06 2.70 8.36
C ASN A 508 21.76 1.91 8.56
N THR A 509 21.88 0.58 8.61
CA THR A 509 20.70 -0.30 8.68
C THR A 509 20.38 -0.80 10.09
N LYS A 510 20.91 -0.13 11.12
CA LYS A 510 20.72 -0.53 12.53
C LYS A 510 19.24 -0.65 12.94
N ASN A 511 18.37 0.18 12.38
CA ASN A 511 16.94 0.19 12.71
C ASN A 511 16.07 -0.60 11.73
N VAL A 512 16.68 -1.21 10.68
CA VAL A 512 15.94 -1.94 9.66
C VAL A 512 15.44 -3.27 10.20
N ILE A 513 14.16 -3.53 9.98
CA ILE A 513 13.44 -4.76 10.36
C ILE A 513 13.20 -5.65 9.13
N TYR A 514 12.88 -5.03 7.98
CA TYR A 514 12.53 -5.75 6.75
C TYR A 514 13.53 -5.46 5.64
N MET A 515 14.18 -6.53 5.12
CA MET A 515 15.10 -6.51 3.97
C MET A 515 14.73 -7.56 2.93
N ASN A 516 13.50 -8.11 2.99
CA ASN A 516 13.09 -9.13 2.04
C ASN A 516 13.11 -8.59 0.61
N SER A 517 13.53 -9.44 -0.32
CA SER A 517 13.62 -9.12 -1.76
C SER A 517 14.48 -7.89 -2.11
N MET A 518 15.32 -7.38 -1.19
CA MET A 518 16.02 -6.09 -1.40
C MET A 518 16.80 -6.04 -2.72
N PHE A 519 17.39 -7.15 -3.16
CA PHE A 519 18.14 -7.29 -4.42
C PHE A 519 17.56 -8.40 -5.31
N SER A 520 16.30 -8.82 -5.10
CA SER A 520 15.68 -9.85 -5.94
C SER A 520 15.74 -9.43 -7.40
N ASP A 521 16.04 -10.38 -8.29
CA ASP A 521 16.14 -10.19 -9.74
C ASP A 521 17.17 -9.13 -10.21
N CYS A 522 18.15 -8.78 -9.37
CA CYS A 522 19.34 -8.04 -9.81
C CYS A 522 20.27 -8.98 -10.60
N SER A 523 19.83 -9.39 -11.80
CA SER A 523 20.45 -10.49 -12.54
C SER A 523 21.88 -10.22 -13.02
N ASN A 524 22.30 -8.95 -13.14
CA ASN A 524 23.65 -8.55 -13.49
C ASN A 524 24.55 -8.27 -12.28
N LEU A 525 24.06 -8.36 -11.05
CA LEU A 525 24.84 -8.12 -9.85
C LEU A 525 25.88 -9.25 -9.68
N GLU A 526 27.15 -8.92 -9.85
CA GLU A 526 28.25 -9.90 -9.81
C GLU A 526 28.86 -10.01 -8.42
N ASN A 527 29.01 -8.88 -7.74
CA ASN A 527 29.55 -8.76 -6.40
C ASN A 527 28.82 -7.69 -5.61
N ILE A 528 28.75 -7.85 -4.30
CA ILE A 528 28.16 -6.88 -3.39
C ILE A 528 28.94 -6.88 -2.06
N ASP A 529 29.32 -5.70 -1.58
CA ASP A 529 29.88 -5.53 -0.25
C ASP A 529 28.73 -5.30 0.76
N LEU A 530 28.51 -6.29 1.61
CA LEU A 530 27.49 -6.30 2.64
C LEU A 530 28.02 -5.89 4.03
N SER A 531 29.30 -5.53 4.14
CA SER A 531 29.94 -5.18 5.42
C SER A 531 29.32 -3.97 6.12
N PHE A 532 28.63 -3.13 5.36
CA PHE A 532 27.92 -1.95 5.86
C PHE A 532 26.51 -2.26 6.38
N LEU A 533 25.96 -3.45 6.13
CA LEU A 533 24.63 -3.82 6.56
C LEU A 533 24.62 -4.37 7.99
N ASN A 534 24.10 -3.61 8.93
CA ASN A 534 23.80 -4.12 10.27
C ASN A 534 22.46 -4.85 10.25
N THR A 535 22.49 -6.16 10.50
CA THR A 535 21.29 -7.02 10.45
C THR A 535 20.75 -7.39 11.84
N GLU A 536 21.21 -6.73 12.90
CA GLU A 536 20.86 -7.04 14.30
C GLU A 536 19.34 -7.01 14.58
N ASN A 537 18.60 -6.13 13.90
CA ASN A 537 17.17 -5.96 14.08
C ASN A 537 16.34 -6.59 12.95
N VAL A 538 16.98 -7.14 11.93
CA VAL A 538 16.28 -7.70 10.77
C VAL A 538 15.57 -9.00 11.14
N MET A 539 14.28 -9.09 10.79
CA MET A 539 13.43 -10.25 11.03
C MET A 539 13.16 -11.06 9.77
N ASN A 540 13.11 -10.39 8.60
CA ASN A 540 12.80 -11.04 7.32
C ASN A 540 13.84 -10.69 6.24
N MET A 541 14.48 -11.73 5.67
CA MET A 541 15.42 -11.67 4.55
C MET A 541 15.00 -12.61 3.41
N SER A 542 13.72 -13.01 3.35
CA SER A 542 13.25 -13.89 2.28
C SER A 542 13.48 -13.23 0.92
N TYR A 543 13.82 -14.04 -0.09
CA TYR A 543 14.07 -13.59 -1.47
C TYR A 543 15.18 -12.53 -1.64
N MET A 544 15.99 -12.21 -0.61
CA MET A 544 16.90 -11.05 -0.64
C MET A 544 17.82 -11.01 -1.87
N PHE A 545 18.29 -12.14 -2.36
CA PHE A 545 19.14 -12.29 -3.55
C PHE A 545 18.53 -13.26 -4.58
N SER A 546 17.24 -13.54 -4.50
CA SER A 546 16.55 -14.40 -5.47
C SER A 546 16.75 -13.85 -6.89
N GLY A 547 17.06 -14.71 -7.86
CA GLY A 547 17.28 -14.28 -9.26
C GLY A 547 18.56 -13.50 -9.54
N CYS A 548 19.47 -13.36 -8.56
CA CYS A 548 20.79 -12.77 -8.78
C CYS A 548 21.70 -13.77 -9.55
N SER A 549 21.39 -13.97 -10.83
CA SER A 549 21.95 -15.08 -11.62
C SER A 549 23.46 -14.99 -11.86
N LYS A 550 24.07 -13.79 -11.83
CA LYS A 550 25.52 -13.59 -11.97
C LYS A 550 26.27 -13.53 -10.63
N LEU A 551 25.57 -13.51 -9.49
CA LEU A 551 26.21 -13.46 -8.18
C LEU A 551 26.98 -14.74 -7.91
N SER A 552 28.31 -14.66 -7.91
CA SER A 552 29.19 -15.82 -7.79
C SER A 552 29.70 -16.06 -6.37
N ASN A 553 29.92 -14.97 -5.62
CA ASN A 553 30.40 -14.98 -4.25
C ASN A 553 29.59 -13.97 -3.41
N ILE A 554 29.39 -14.32 -2.15
CA ILE A 554 28.73 -13.45 -1.18
C ILE A 554 29.32 -13.72 0.21
N ASP A 555 29.66 -12.65 0.92
CA ASP A 555 30.15 -12.73 2.29
C ASP A 555 29.02 -12.32 3.27
N LEU A 556 28.59 -13.28 4.09
CA LEU A 556 27.57 -13.10 5.13
C LEU A 556 28.18 -13.17 6.55
N SER A 557 29.51 -13.13 6.67
CA SER A 557 30.20 -13.32 7.95
C SER A 557 29.82 -12.31 9.03
N LEU A 558 29.40 -11.10 8.63
CA LEU A 558 28.98 -10.03 9.53
C LEU A 558 27.45 -10.03 9.82
N PHE A 559 26.69 -10.93 9.20
CA PHE A 559 25.24 -10.98 9.43
C PHE A 559 24.91 -11.52 10.81
N ASN A 560 24.21 -10.70 11.59
CA ASN A 560 23.64 -11.12 12.87
C ASN A 560 22.23 -11.69 12.64
N THR A 561 22.11 -13.01 12.76
CA THR A 561 20.85 -13.71 12.48
C THR A 561 19.97 -13.93 13.71
N ASN A 562 20.28 -13.29 14.84
CA ASN A 562 19.61 -13.53 16.12
C ASN A 562 18.09 -13.25 16.11
N LYS A 563 17.63 -12.33 15.26
CA LYS A 563 16.21 -11.97 15.14
C LYS A 563 15.58 -12.47 13.84
N ILE A 564 16.38 -12.98 12.91
CA ILE A 564 15.86 -13.41 11.61
C ILE A 564 15.05 -14.68 11.75
N THR A 565 13.79 -14.64 11.33
CA THR A 565 12.88 -15.79 11.35
C THR A 565 12.67 -16.38 9.96
N ASN A 566 12.81 -15.57 8.88
CA ASN A 566 12.51 -15.98 7.52
C ASN A 566 13.67 -15.67 6.56
N MET A 567 14.24 -16.71 5.95
CA MET A 567 15.26 -16.70 4.90
C MET A 567 14.83 -17.56 3.70
N SER A 568 13.51 -17.81 3.53
CA SER A 568 13.01 -18.62 2.42
C SER A 568 13.36 -17.97 1.08
N PHE A 569 13.72 -18.80 0.10
CA PHE A 569 14.05 -18.36 -1.27
C PHE A 569 15.22 -17.35 -1.36
N MET A 570 16.02 -17.16 -0.29
CA MET A 570 17.02 -16.07 -0.22
C MET A 570 18.01 -16.09 -1.39
N PHE A 571 18.39 -17.27 -1.89
CA PHE A 571 19.30 -17.48 -3.03
C PHE A 571 18.63 -18.30 -4.15
N PHE A 572 17.30 -18.23 -4.25
CA PHE A 572 16.57 -18.92 -5.32
C PHE A 572 17.07 -18.44 -6.70
N ASP A 573 17.37 -19.39 -7.62
CA ASP A 573 17.90 -19.10 -8.96
C ASP A 573 19.21 -18.26 -9.01
N CYS A 574 20.05 -18.33 -7.97
CA CYS A 574 21.43 -17.81 -8.01
C CYS A 574 22.32 -18.76 -8.81
N LEU A 575 22.23 -18.68 -10.14
CA LEU A 575 22.82 -19.65 -11.07
C LEU A 575 24.36 -19.71 -10.99
N SER A 576 25.03 -18.59 -10.70
CA SER A 576 26.51 -18.49 -10.66
C SER A 576 27.09 -18.75 -9.26
N LEU A 577 26.28 -18.92 -8.23
CA LEU A 577 26.74 -19.12 -6.85
C LEU A 577 27.47 -20.46 -6.72
N ILE A 578 28.76 -20.43 -6.30
CA ILE A 578 29.62 -21.63 -6.24
C ILE A 578 29.78 -22.11 -4.80
N ASN A 579 30.07 -21.20 -3.90
CA ASN A 579 30.31 -21.50 -2.49
C ASN A 579 29.61 -20.45 -1.62
N ILE A 580 29.18 -20.88 -0.43
CA ILE A 580 28.59 -19.94 0.55
C ILE A 580 28.97 -20.35 1.99
N ASP A 581 29.30 -19.37 2.81
CA ASP A 581 29.54 -19.57 4.24
C ASP A 581 28.32 -19.11 5.05
N LEU A 582 27.64 -20.05 5.68
CA LEU A 582 26.50 -19.84 6.56
C LEU A 582 26.84 -20.23 8.02
N SER A 583 28.14 -20.33 8.38
CA SER A 583 28.56 -20.78 9.71
C SER A 583 28.18 -19.79 10.83
N THR A 584 27.90 -18.53 10.49
CA THR A 584 27.42 -17.50 11.41
C THR A 584 25.92 -17.57 11.67
N LEU A 585 25.17 -18.31 10.84
CA LEU A 585 23.73 -18.43 11.01
C LEU A 585 23.39 -19.28 12.25
N ASP A 586 22.56 -18.74 13.16
CA ASP A 586 21.97 -19.53 14.24
C ASP A 586 20.70 -20.23 13.75
N PRO A 587 20.76 -21.54 13.50
CA PRO A 587 19.65 -22.27 12.91
C PRO A 587 18.47 -22.47 13.84
N LYS A 588 18.67 -22.28 15.13
CA LYS A 588 17.58 -22.44 16.11
C LYS A 588 16.55 -21.31 16.03
N LYS A 589 16.95 -20.18 15.43
CA LYS A 589 16.12 -18.97 15.32
C LYS A 589 15.49 -18.79 13.95
N VAL A 590 16.17 -19.23 12.88
CA VAL A 590 15.61 -19.17 11.53
C VAL A 590 14.61 -20.30 11.32
N SER A 591 13.34 -20.00 11.44
CA SER A 591 12.27 -21.01 11.31
C SER A 591 11.96 -21.39 9.87
N ASN A 592 12.17 -20.50 8.92
CA ASN A 592 11.86 -20.70 7.50
C ASN A 592 13.08 -20.53 6.59
N ILE A 593 13.55 -21.67 6.02
CA ILE A 593 14.61 -21.75 5.01
C ILE A 593 14.13 -22.45 3.73
N ARG A 594 12.80 -22.45 3.48
CA ARG A 594 12.21 -23.16 2.35
C ARG A 594 12.80 -22.65 1.03
N ASN A 595 13.18 -23.59 0.15
CA ASN A 595 13.68 -23.32 -1.20
C ASN A 595 14.89 -22.35 -1.27
N MET A 596 15.62 -22.17 -0.16
CA MET A 596 16.70 -21.19 -0.05
C MET A 596 17.73 -21.29 -1.18
N PHE A 597 18.02 -22.49 -1.70
CA PHE A 597 18.98 -22.76 -2.77
C PHE A 597 18.36 -23.47 -3.98
N SER A 598 17.05 -23.43 -4.14
CA SER A 598 16.43 -23.97 -5.34
C SER A 598 16.92 -23.20 -6.57
N GLY A 599 17.34 -23.90 -7.64
CA GLY A 599 17.90 -23.26 -8.83
C GLY A 599 19.39 -22.85 -8.75
N CYS A 600 20.07 -23.04 -7.62
CA CYS A 600 21.53 -22.79 -7.52
C CYS A 600 22.32 -23.92 -8.19
N ASP A 601 22.32 -23.95 -9.52
CA ASP A 601 22.80 -25.10 -10.28
C ASP A 601 24.32 -25.32 -10.20
N ASN A 602 25.11 -24.27 -9.95
CA ASN A 602 26.56 -24.33 -9.83
C ASN A 602 27.07 -24.41 -8.38
N LEU A 603 26.19 -24.46 -7.39
CA LEU A 603 26.56 -24.51 -5.98
C LEU A 603 27.26 -25.83 -5.64
N LYS A 604 28.51 -25.74 -5.13
CA LYS A 604 29.35 -26.87 -4.80
C LYS A 604 29.49 -27.11 -3.30
N THR A 605 29.67 -26.01 -2.53
CA THR A 605 29.90 -26.13 -1.10
C THR A 605 29.10 -25.12 -0.29
N ILE A 606 28.64 -25.59 0.86
CA ILE A 606 28.04 -24.73 1.89
C ILE A 606 28.77 -24.99 3.19
N LYS A 607 29.40 -23.97 3.77
CA LYS A 607 29.92 -24.04 5.11
C LYS A 607 28.84 -23.71 6.12
N ILE A 608 28.62 -24.55 7.11
CA ILE A 608 27.52 -24.45 8.09
C ILE A 608 28.00 -24.84 9.49
N ASN A 609 27.25 -24.38 10.50
CA ASN A 609 27.46 -24.91 11.84
C ASN A 609 26.79 -26.28 11.99
N LYS A 610 27.46 -27.21 12.68
CA LYS A 610 27.02 -28.60 12.91
C LYS A 610 25.68 -28.61 13.63
N ASN A 611 24.62 -29.13 13.10
CA ASN A 611 23.24 -29.18 13.61
C ASN A 611 22.26 -28.10 13.11
N SER A 612 22.63 -27.35 12.08
CA SER A 612 21.94 -26.12 11.74
C SER A 612 21.10 -26.14 10.46
N PHE A 613 21.18 -27.19 9.64
CA PHE A 613 20.69 -27.05 8.27
C PHE A 613 19.86 -28.25 7.79
N ASP A 614 18.61 -28.00 7.40
CA ASP A 614 17.74 -28.99 6.77
C ASP A 614 17.89 -28.97 5.23
N LYS A 615 18.67 -29.92 4.70
CA LYS A 615 18.91 -30.08 3.25
C LYS A 615 17.62 -30.21 2.44
N LYS A 616 16.60 -30.88 2.98
CA LYS A 616 15.36 -31.15 2.28
C LYS A 616 14.47 -29.90 2.16
N LYS A 617 14.36 -29.13 3.23
CA LYS A 617 13.60 -27.88 3.26
C LYS A 617 14.23 -26.80 2.38
N SER A 618 15.56 -26.73 2.34
CA SER A 618 16.29 -25.76 1.53
C SER A 618 16.38 -26.10 0.04
N LYS A 619 15.86 -27.27 -0.40
CA LYS A 619 15.95 -27.78 -1.78
C LYS A 619 17.39 -27.91 -2.30
N LEU A 620 18.30 -28.29 -1.41
CA LEU A 620 19.69 -28.49 -1.75
C LEU A 620 19.89 -29.73 -2.65
N LYS A 621 20.65 -29.58 -3.71
CA LYS A 621 21.01 -30.70 -4.59
C LYS A 621 21.92 -31.72 -3.86
N SER A 622 21.84 -32.98 -4.25
CA SER A 622 22.58 -34.09 -3.63
C SER A 622 24.10 -33.98 -3.77
N ASN A 623 24.56 -33.31 -4.81
CA ASN A 623 26.00 -33.13 -5.12
C ASN A 623 26.66 -31.98 -4.33
N VAL A 624 25.91 -31.22 -3.52
CA VAL A 624 26.46 -30.12 -2.73
C VAL A 624 27.08 -30.66 -1.44
N THR A 625 28.34 -30.32 -1.23
CA THR A 625 29.11 -30.70 -0.06
C THR A 625 28.85 -29.74 1.10
N LEU A 626 28.48 -30.28 2.27
CA LEU A 626 28.44 -29.51 3.50
C LEU A 626 29.80 -29.57 4.21
N ILE A 627 30.32 -28.40 4.56
CA ILE A 627 31.56 -28.23 5.34
C ILE A 627 31.16 -27.74 6.73
N TYR A 628 31.66 -28.40 7.79
CA TYR A 628 31.34 -28.11 9.20
C TYR A 628 32.50 -27.42 9.91
#